data_6ed9935e08e760231d787e31d98bee17
#
_entry.id   6ed9935e08e760231d787e31d98bee17
#
_cell.length_a   1.000
_cell.length_b   1.000
_cell.length_c   1.000
_cell.angle_alpha   90.00
_cell.angle_beta   90.00
_cell.angle_gamma   90.00
#
_symmetry.space_group_name_H-M   'P 1'
#
loop_
_entity.id
_entity.type
_entity.pdbx_description
1 polymer ?
#
loop_
_entity_poly.entity_id
_entity_poly.type
_entity_poly.pdbx_seq_one_letter_code
_entity_poly.pdbx_strand_id
1 'polypeptide(L)'
;MKAKIADIAKRLSMANPDSQNPLEEDAVILIDELDLHLHPKWQKEIVDDLKRTFPNCQFIVSTHSPFVIQSLNAEELFDIKTMQYAGEEGSYKGWSIEAIQEHKMGVEPKTAIFNQYLEEFSSAMDDENYEKAKTLYKELKEMVSPGSHESKILKLDMEMIEADDKA
;
A
#
# COMPACT_ATOMS: atom_id res chain seq x y z
N MET A 1 -5.62 13.76 11.44
CA MET A 1 -4.49 14.53 10.91
C MET A 1 -4.25 15.84 11.69
N LYS A 2 -5.13 16.84 11.62
CA LYS A 2 -4.94 18.14 12.30
C LYS A 2 -4.58 18.05 13.79
N ALA A 3 -5.14 17.10 14.53
CA ALA A 3 -4.86 16.94 15.97
C ALA A 3 -3.38 16.51 16.22
N LYS A 4 -2.81 15.60 15.42
CA LYS A 4 -1.40 15.19 15.56
C LYS A 4 -0.45 16.37 15.27
N ILE A 5 -0.68 17.08 14.17
CA ILE A 5 0.12 18.27 13.81
C ILE A 5 0.01 19.36 14.89
N ALA A 6 -1.19 19.62 15.41
CA ALA A 6 -1.41 20.61 16.47
C ALA A 6 -0.73 20.22 17.80
N ASP A 7 -0.70 18.94 18.16
CA ASP A 7 0.01 18.46 19.36
C ASP A 7 1.53 18.66 19.23
N ILE A 8 2.10 18.33 18.06
CA ILE A 8 3.53 18.56 17.76
C ILE A 8 3.85 20.06 17.84
N ALA A 9 3.06 20.89 17.16
CA ALA A 9 3.24 22.34 17.16
C ALA A 9 3.20 22.92 18.58
N LYS A 10 2.24 22.48 19.40
CA LYS A 10 2.14 22.88 20.81
C LYS A 10 3.40 22.50 21.60
N ARG A 11 3.91 21.26 21.43
CA ARG A 11 5.11 20.79 22.14
C ARG A 11 6.35 21.56 21.74
N LEU A 12 6.54 21.84 20.44
CA LEU A 12 7.63 22.67 19.95
C LEU A 12 7.57 24.08 20.51
N SER A 13 6.38 24.70 20.54
CA SER A 13 6.18 26.03 21.13
C SER A 13 6.50 26.06 22.64
N MET A 14 6.16 24.97 23.35
CA MET A 14 6.47 24.87 24.79
C MET A 14 7.95 24.61 25.05
N ALA A 15 8.62 23.89 24.16
CA ALA A 15 10.07 23.62 24.26
C ALA A 15 10.93 24.84 23.90
N ASN A 16 10.41 25.72 23.03
CA ASN A 16 11.12 26.91 22.52
C ASN A 16 10.33 28.21 22.78
N PRO A 17 10.11 28.60 24.04
CA PRO A 17 9.23 29.70 24.37
C PRO A 17 9.72 31.06 23.88
N ASP A 18 11.04 31.23 23.67
CA ASP A 18 11.67 32.47 23.20
C ASP A 18 11.82 32.53 21.68
N SER A 19 11.45 31.47 20.96
CA SER A 19 11.54 31.41 19.50
C SER A 19 10.44 32.23 18.84
N GLN A 20 10.80 32.97 17.80
CA GLN A 20 9.84 33.70 16.98
C GLN A 20 9.07 32.78 16.04
N ASN A 21 9.64 31.61 15.67
CA ASN A 21 8.99 30.61 14.84
C ASN A 21 9.27 29.20 15.39
N PRO A 22 8.57 28.76 16.44
CA PRO A 22 8.82 27.46 17.06
C PRO A 22 8.65 26.25 16.14
N LEU A 23 7.95 26.39 15.01
CA LEU A 23 7.73 25.28 14.07
C LEU A 23 8.94 25.03 13.16
N GLU A 24 9.87 25.96 13.09
CA GLU A 24 11.12 25.85 12.32
C GLU A 24 12.33 25.48 13.20
N GLU A 25 12.11 25.24 14.49
CA GLU A 25 13.18 24.81 15.39
C GLU A 25 13.56 23.34 15.15
N ASP A 26 14.83 23.04 15.41
CA ASP A 26 15.37 21.68 15.30
C ASP A 26 14.79 20.78 16.40
N ALA A 27 14.28 19.61 16.00
CA ALA A 27 13.80 18.60 16.93
C ALA A 27 13.86 17.18 16.34
N VAL A 28 13.94 16.19 17.23
CA VAL A 28 13.72 14.79 16.88
C VAL A 28 12.36 14.38 17.43
N ILE A 29 11.48 13.92 16.55
CA ILE A 29 10.09 13.59 16.88
C ILE A 29 9.85 12.10 16.61
N LEU A 30 9.51 11.37 17.66
CA LEU A 30 9.17 9.96 17.58
C LEU A 30 7.65 9.81 17.57
N ILE A 31 7.13 9.09 16.59
CA ILE A 31 5.68 8.83 16.46
C ILE A 31 5.48 7.34 16.27
N ASP A 32 4.82 6.72 17.23
CA ASP A 32 4.36 5.36 17.06
C ASP A 32 3.01 5.34 16.33
N GLU A 33 2.86 4.42 15.37
CA GLU A 33 1.66 4.25 14.56
C GLU A 33 1.17 5.56 13.92
N LEU A 34 1.96 6.12 13.01
CA LEU A 34 1.64 7.39 12.33
C LEU A 34 0.25 7.38 11.68
N ASP A 35 -0.16 6.24 11.14
CA ASP A 35 -1.42 6.00 10.44
C ASP A 35 -2.64 5.85 11.37
N LEU A 36 -2.44 5.62 12.67
CA LEU A 36 -3.51 5.35 13.61
C LEU A 36 -4.58 6.46 13.60
N HIS A 37 -5.85 6.06 13.42
CA HIS A 37 -7.04 6.93 13.34
C HIS A 37 -7.03 7.91 12.14
N LEU A 38 -6.18 7.69 11.11
CA LEU A 38 -6.22 8.46 9.90
C LEU A 38 -7.01 7.74 8.80
N HIS A 39 -7.89 8.49 8.12
CA HIS A 39 -8.51 8.00 6.89
C HIS A 39 -7.44 7.78 5.81
N PRO A 40 -7.53 6.75 4.93
CA PRO A 40 -6.53 6.45 3.90
C PRO A 40 -6.08 7.64 3.07
N LYS A 41 -6.99 8.56 2.74
CA LYS A 41 -6.63 9.81 2.05
C LYS A 41 -5.59 10.62 2.83
N TRP A 42 -5.75 10.74 4.14
CA TRP A 42 -4.83 11.51 4.99
C TRP A 42 -3.54 10.75 5.28
N GLN A 43 -3.56 9.42 5.22
CA GLN A 43 -2.34 8.62 5.35
C GLN A 43 -1.38 8.87 4.18
N LYS A 44 -1.91 9.14 2.97
CA LYS A 44 -1.10 9.54 1.79
C LYS A 44 -0.47 10.93 1.89
N GLU A 45 -1.10 11.82 2.66
CA GLU A 45 -0.72 13.23 2.72
C GLU A 45 0.12 13.57 3.97
N ILE A 46 0.05 12.74 5.03
CA ILE A 46 0.58 13.07 6.36
C ILE A 46 2.10 13.30 6.35
N VAL A 47 2.86 12.54 5.58
CA VAL A 47 4.32 12.67 5.52
C VAL A 47 4.73 14.01 4.92
N ASP A 48 4.13 14.38 3.79
CA ASP A 48 4.40 15.65 3.13
C ASP A 48 3.93 16.83 3.99
N ASP A 49 2.80 16.68 4.70
CA ASP A 49 2.30 17.69 5.63
C ASP A 49 3.24 17.90 6.82
N LEU A 50 3.79 16.82 7.40
CA LEU A 50 4.76 16.92 8.48
C LEU A 50 6.05 17.63 8.03
N LYS A 51 6.63 17.21 6.90
CA LYS A 51 7.85 17.81 6.34
C LYS A 51 7.66 19.29 6.00
N ARG A 52 6.50 19.65 5.45
CA ARG A 52 6.19 21.03 5.10
C ARG A 52 5.96 21.90 6.33
N THR A 53 5.33 21.34 7.38
CA THR A 53 4.97 22.11 8.59
C THR A 53 6.15 22.27 9.53
N PHE A 54 7.07 21.31 9.56
CA PHE A 54 8.21 21.24 10.48
C PHE A 54 9.50 20.93 9.69
N PRO A 55 10.02 21.88 8.91
CA PRO A 55 11.05 21.62 7.92
C PRO A 55 12.41 21.20 8.52
N ASN A 56 12.68 21.59 9.77
CA ASN A 56 13.94 21.27 10.45
C ASN A 56 13.83 20.12 11.45
N CYS A 57 12.65 19.47 11.53
CA CYS A 57 12.47 18.34 12.42
C CYS A 57 12.87 17.03 11.75
N GLN A 58 13.57 16.17 12.49
CA GLN A 58 13.75 14.77 12.12
C GLN A 58 12.59 13.93 12.67
N PHE A 59 11.91 13.19 11.80
CA PHE A 59 10.84 12.29 12.17
C PHE A 59 11.34 10.84 12.17
N ILE A 60 11.08 10.11 13.26
CA ILE A 60 11.25 8.66 13.35
C ILE A 60 9.87 8.09 13.65
N VAL A 61 9.30 7.37 12.70
CA VAL A 61 7.90 6.93 12.80
C VAL A 61 7.75 5.44 12.53
N SER A 62 6.84 4.79 13.26
CA SER A 62 6.35 3.46 12.88
C SER A 62 5.04 3.58 12.11
N THR A 63 4.78 2.63 11.21
CA THR A 63 3.53 2.54 10.46
C THR A 63 3.25 1.12 9.99
N HIS A 64 1.97 0.77 9.93
CA HIS A 64 1.45 -0.44 9.28
C HIS A 64 0.65 -0.11 8.03
N SER A 65 0.73 1.12 7.53
CA SER A 65 -0.05 1.56 6.39
C SER A 65 0.72 1.52 5.07
N PRO A 66 0.26 0.78 4.07
CA PRO A 66 0.82 0.83 2.73
C PRO A 66 0.65 2.22 2.09
N PHE A 67 -0.35 2.99 2.51
CA PHE A 67 -0.57 4.36 2.02
C PHE A 67 0.49 5.34 2.52
N VAL A 68 1.00 5.15 3.74
CA VAL A 68 2.13 5.94 4.26
C VAL A 68 3.40 5.54 3.50
N ILE A 69 3.67 4.23 3.36
CA ILE A 69 4.83 3.74 2.61
C ILE A 69 4.83 4.26 1.17
N GLN A 70 3.66 4.28 0.51
CA GLN A 70 3.51 4.80 -0.86
C GLN A 70 3.97 6.26 -1.02
N SER A 71 3.95 7.06 0.05
CA SER A 71 4.37 8.46 0.01
C SER A 71 5.88 8.67 0.20
N LEU A 72 6.64 7.59 0.49
CA LEU A 72 8.06 7.65 0.83
C LEU A 72 8.97 7.45 -0.40
N ASN A 73 10.22 7.94 -0.26
CA ASN A 73 11.35 7.47 -1.04
C ASN A 73 12.01 6.27 -0.33
N ALA A 74 12.77 5.47 -1.05
CA ALA A 74 13.37 4.25 -0.51
C ALA A 74 14.33 4.51 0.66
N GLU A 75 15.05 5.62 0.61
CA GLU A 75 15.96 6.09 1.68
C GLU A 75 15.25 6.49 2.98
N GLU A 76 13.92 6.68 2.94
CA GLU A 76 13.10 7.06 4.08
C GLU A 76 12.44 5.84 4.76
N LEU A 77 12.50 4.67 4.13
CA LEU A 77 11.95 3.43 4.66
C LEU A 77 13.04 2.57 5.26
N PHE A 78 12.95 2.33 6.58
CA PHE A 78 13.81 1.42 7.29
C PHE A 78 13.06 0.15 7.64
N ASP A 79 13.54 -0.99 7.15
CA ASP A 79 12.95 -2.30 7.45
C ASP A 79 13.59 -2.88 8.72
N ILE A 80 12.79 -2.99 9.78
CA ILE A 80 13.23 -3.53 11.06
C ILE A 80 13.61 -5.01 10.97
N LYS A 81 13.01 -5.80 10.06
CA LYS A 81 13.31 -7.23 9.92
C LYS A 81 14.70 -7.44 9.34
N THR A 82 15.08 -6.67 8.35
CA THR A 82 16.39 -6.74 7.70
C THR A 82 17.42 -5.82 8.35
N MET A 83 16.98 -4.89 9.22
CA MET A 83 17.80 -3.84 9.82
C MET A 83 18.54 -2.98 8.79
N GLN A 84 17.86 -2.70 7.68
CA GLN A 84 18.42 -1.93 6.56
C GLN A 84 17.40 -0.91 6.02
N TYR A 85 17.91 0.15 5.42
CA TYR A 85 17.09 1.00 4.58
C TYR A 85 16.68 0.22 3.32
N ALA A 86 15.52 0.52 2.77
CA ALA A 86 15.00 -0.16 1.58
C ALA A 86 15.86 0.03 0.31
N GLY A 87 16.87 0.88 0.37
CA GLY A 87 18.00 0.93 -0.54
C GLY A 87 17.71 1.57 -1.89
N GLU A 88 18.07 0.89 -2.98
CA GLU A 88 18.21 1.47 -4.33
C GLU A 88 16.90 1.60 -5.11
N GLU A 89 15.74 1.33 -4.51
CA GLU A 89 14.47 1.24 -5.25
C GLU A 89 13.86 2.59 -5.66
N GLY A 90 14.53 3.70 -5.36
CA GLY A 90 14.12 5.05 -5.75
C GLY A 90 12.93 5.57 -4.92
N SER A 91 11.70 5.45 -5.41
CA SER A 91 10.51 5.99 -4.76
C SER A 91 9.34 5.01 -4.83
N TYR A 92 8.56 4.93 -3.75
CA TYR A 92 7.33 4.12 -3.72
C TYR A 92 6.11 4.85 -4.29
N LYS A 93 6.23 6.12 -4.67
CA LYS A 93 5.13 6.97 -5.16
C LYS A 93 4.44 6.44 -6.42
N GLY A 94 5.13 5.63 -7.21
CA GLY A 94 4.58 4.97 -8.40
C GLY A 94 4.10 3.55 -8.19
N TRP A 95 4.29 2.98 -6.99
CA TRP A 95 3.91 1.60 -6.71
C TRP A 95 2.42 1.49 -6.42
N SER A 96 1.82 0.36 -6.79
CA SER A 96 0.46 0.04 -6.34
C SER A 96 0.44 -0.35 -4.86
N ILE A 97 -0.72 -0.26 -4.22
CA ILE A 97 -0.88 -0.65 -2.82
C ILE A 97 -0.60 -2.14 -2.65
N GLU A 98 -1.06 -2.96 -3.60
CA GLU A 98 -0.85 -4.41 -3.63
C GLU A 98 0.64 -4.75 -3.70
N ALA A 99 1.41 -4.08 -4.55
CA ALA A 99 2.85 -4.29 -4.65
C ALA A 99 3.58 -3.93 -3.35
N ILE A 100 3.17 -2.86 -2.68
CA ILE A 100 3.73 -2.48 -1.36
C ILE A 100 3.38 -3.53 -0.30
N GLN A 101 2.13 -4.01 -0.26
CA GLN A 101 1.71 -5.04 0.67
C GLN A 101 2.50 -6.33 0.50
N GLU A 102 2.68 -6.77 -0.74
CA GLU A 102 3.41 -8.00 -1.07
C GLU A 102 4.90 -7.86 -0.78
N HIS A 103 5.57 -6.86 -1.36
CA HIS A 103 7.03 -6.77 -1.34
C HIS A 103 7.62 -6.12 -0.09
N LYS A 104 6.87 -5.22 0.57
CA LYS A 104 7.37 -4.47 1.75
C LYS A 104 6.75 -4.93 3.06
N MET A 105 5.52 -5.38 3.02
CA MET A 105 4.82 -5.81 4.23
C MET A 105 4.74 -7.33 4.37
N GLY A 106 5.01 -8.09 3.30
CA GLY A 106 4.94 -9.55 3.28
C GLY A 106 3.51 -10.07 3.47
N VAL A 107 2.54 -9.34 2.95
CA VAL A 107 1.11 -9.66 3.03
C VAL A 107 0.60 -9.94 1.62
N GLU A 108 0.02 -11.12 1.43
CA GLU A 108 -0.66 -11.41 0.18
C GLU A 108 -1.87 -10.49 -0.01
N PRO A 109 -1.96 -9.77 -1.15
CA PRO A 109 -3.02 -8.78 -1.36
C PRO A 109 -4.39 -9.40 -1.60
N LYS A 110 -4.45 -10.69 -1.90
CA LYS A 110 -5.68 -11.44 -2.18
C LYS A 110 -5.91 -12.54 -1.15
N THR A 111 -7.17 -12.92 -0.97
CA THR A 111 -7.52 -13.99 -0.04
C THR A 111 -7.02 -15.34 -0.52
N ALA A 112 -6.67 -16.24 0.41
CA ALA A 112 -6.24 -17.60 0.09
C ALA A 112 -7.28 -18.34 -0.77
N ILE A 113 -8.56 -18.12 -0.51
CA ILE A 113 -9.67 -18.71 -1.30
C ILE A 113 -9.61 -18.24 -2.75
N PHE A 114 -9.43 -16.92 -2.98
CA PHE A 114 -9.35 -16.39 -4.34
C PHE A 114 -8.14 -16.95 -5.09
N ASN A 115 -6.97 -17.02 -4.43
CA ASN A 115 -5.76 -17.58 -5.02
C ASN A 115 -5.95 -19.06 -5.37
N GLN A 116 -6.58 -19.84 -4.50
CA GLN A 116 -6.90 -21.25 -4.78
C GLN A 116 -7.78 -21.41 -6.03
N TYR A 117 -8.87 -20.64 -6.13
CA TYR A 117 -9.74 -20.70 -7.32
C TYR A 117 -9.01 -20.27 -8.59
N LEU A 118 -8.10 -19.28 -8.50
CA LEU A 118 -7.31 -18.83 -9.63
C LEU A 118 -6.31 -19.91 -10.10
N GLU A 119 -5.63 -20.57 -9.16
CA GLU A 119 -4.74 -21.70 -9.45
C GLU A 119 -5.49 -22.88 -10.08
N GLU A 120 -6.65 -23.24 -9.53
CA GLU A 120 -7.48 -24.30 -10.09
C GLU A 120 -8.01 -23.94 -11.49
N PHE A 121 -8.34 -22.66 -11.73
CA PHE A 121 -8.75 -22.17 -13.03
C PHE A 121 -7.60 -22.27 -14.04
N SER A 122 -6.41 -21.79 -13.69
CA SER A 122 -5.22 -21.87 -14.54
C SER A 122 -4.88 -23.33 -14.87
N SER A 123 -4.91 -24.22 -13.87
CA SER A 123 -4.68 -25.66 -14.11
C SER A 123 -5.73 -26.28 -15.03
N ALA A 124 -7.00 -25.89 -14.88
CA ALA A 124 -8.06 -26.38 -15.77
C ALA A 124 -7.91 -25.88 -17.21
N MET A 125 -7.34 -24.66 -17.39
CA MET A 125 -7.00 -24.12 -18.71
C MET A 125 -5.85 -24.90 -19.35
N ASP A 126 -4.76 -25.14 -18.59
CA ASP A 126 -3.57 -25.87 -19.06
C ASP A 126 -3.90 -27.35 -19.42
N ASP A 127 -4.85 -27.95 -18.69
CA ASP A 127 -5.32 -29.31 -18.91
C ASP A 127 -6.42 -29.41 -20.01
N GLU A 128 -6.76 -28.30 -20.67
CA GLU A 128 -7.86 -28.20 -21.66
C GLU A 128 -9.22 -28.65 -21.10
N ASN A 129 -9.40 -28.62 -19.77
CA ASN A 129 -10.64 -28.98 -19.10
C ASN A 129 -11.60 -27.77 -19.04
N TYR A 130 -12.14 -27.43 -20.20
CA TYR A 130 -12.96 -26.22 -20.38
C TYR A 130 -14.25 -26.20 -19.56
N GLU A 131 -14.85 -27.37 -19.29
CA GLU A 131 -16.05 -27.44 -18.43
C GLU A 131 -15.74 -27.03 -16.98
N LYS A 132 -14.60 -27.49 -16.44
CA LYS A 132 -14.13 -27.10 -15.12
C LYS A 132 -13.75 -25.61 -15.12
N ALA A 133 -13.05 -25.14 -16.14
CA ALA A 133 -12.66 -23.72 -16.28
C ALA A 133 -13.90 -22.80 -16.33
N LYS A 134 -14.94 -23.15 -17.09
CA LYS A 134 -16.20 -22.39 -17.14
C LYS A 134 -16.91 -22.31 -15.78
N THR A 135 -16.82 -23.37 -14.97
CA THR A 135 -17.41 -23.40 -13.63
C THR A 135 -16.65 -22.48 -12.69
N LEU A 136 -15.32 -22.59 -12.66
CA LEU A 136 -14.43 -21.77 -11.81
C LEU A 136 -14.49 -20.28 -12.21
N TYR A 137 -14.61 -19.99 -13.50
CA TYR A 137 -14.80 -18.62 -13.98
C TYR A 137 -16.04 -17.94 -13.38
N LYS A 138 -17.15 -18.66 -13.24
CA LYS A 138 -18.37 -18.09 -12.64
C LYS A 138 -18.13 -17.68 -11.20
N GLU A 139 -17.46 -18.53 -10.42
CA GLU A 139 -17.11 -18.25 -9.03
C GLU A 139 -16.12 -17.07 -8.94
N LEU A 140 -15.04 -17.10 -9.73
CA LEU A 140 -14.04 -16.02 -9.77
C LEU A 140 -14.65 -14.69 -10.18
N LYS A 141 -15.58 -14.70 -11.14
CA LYS A 141 -16.26 -13.48 -11.60
C LYS A 141 -17.07 -12.78 -10.50
N GLU A 142 -17.62 -13.54 -9.56
CA GLU A 142 -18.34 -12.98 -8.42
C GLU A 142 -17.39 -12.41 -7.36
N MET A 143 -16.13 -12.86 -7.32
CA MET A 143 -15.13 -12.42 -6.36
C MET A 143 -14.35 -11.18 -6.81
N VAL A 144 -14.34 -10.86 -8.11
CA VAL A 144 -13.58 -9.73 -8.66
C VAL A 144 -14.43 -8.48 -8.81
N SER A 145 -13.80 -7.32 -8.60
CA SER A 145 -14.46 -6.04 -8.85
C SER A 145 -14.71 -5.84 -10.35
N PRO A 146 -15.92 -5.42 -10.74
CA PRO A 146 -16.21 -5.13 -12.13
C PRO A 146 -15.24 -4.08 -12.71
N GLY A 147 -14.61 -4.42 -13.85
CA GLY A 147 -13.66 -3.54 -14.53
C GLY A 147 -12.24 -3.53 -13.96
N SER A 148 -11.96 -4.33 -12.92
CA SER A 148 -10.59 -4.55 -12.43
C SER A 148 -9.71 -5.21 -13.51
N HIS A 149 -8.39 -5.21 -13.26
CA HIS A 149 -7.44 -5.88 -14.13
C HIS A 149 -7.71 -7.39 -14.21
N GLU A 150 -7.97 -8.01 -13.08
CA GLU A 150 -8.32 -9.42 -12.94
C GLU A 150 -9.60 -9.77 -13.72
N SER A 151 -10.64 -8.94 -13.60
CA SER A 151 -11.89 -9.13 -14.34
C SER A 151 -11.69 -9.11 -15.85
N LYS A 152 -10.75 -8.29 -16.34
CA LYS A 152 -10.42 -8.22 -17.77
C LYS A 152 -9.62 -9.43 -18.23
N ILE A 153 -8.64 -9.88 -17.44
CA ILE A 153 -7.86 -11.09 -17.75
C ILE A 153 -8.79 -12.31 -17.81
N LEU A 154 -9.55 -12.56 -16.75
CA LEU A 154 -10.50 -13.67 -16.70
C LEU A 154 -11.48 -13.68 -17.90
N LYS A 155 -11.89 -12.50 -18.35
CA LYS A 155 -12.75 -12.38 -19.52
C LYS A 155 -12.02 -12.76 -20.81
N LEU A 156 -10.78 -12.34 -20.99
CA LEU A 156 -9.95 -12.70 -22.15
C LEU A 156 -9.71 -14.20 -22.21
N ASP A 157 -9.40 -14.83 -21.08
CA ASP A 157 -9.19 -16.28 -21.00
C ASP A 157 -10.47 -17.04 -21.40
N MET A 158 -11.64 -16.56 -20.96
CA MET A 158 -12.92 -17.17 -21.36
C MET A 158 -13.23 -16.97 -22.84
N GLU A 159 -12.91 -15.82 -23.43
CA GLU A 159 -13.08 -15.58 -24.87
C GLU A 159 -12.20 -16.53 -25.71
N MET A 160 -11.01 -16.91 -25.21
CA MET A 160 -10.15 -17.92 -25.84
C MET A 160 -10.81 -19.31 -25.83
N ILE A 161 -11.35 -19.76 -24.67
CA ILE A 161 -12.08 -21.04 -24.60
C ILE A 161 -13.26 -21.09 -25.56
N GLU A 162 -14.04 -20.01 -25.63
CA GLU A 162 -15.21 -19.95 -26.51
C GLU A 162 -14.85 -19.93 -28.02
N ALA A 163 -13.63 -19.49 -28.34
CA ALA A 163 -13.11 -19.52 -29.70
C ALA A 163 -12.67 -20.95 -30.10
N ASP A 164 -12.00 -21.65 -29.17
CA ASP A 164 -11.56 -23.03 -29.39
C ASP A 164 -12.75 -24.06 -29.45
N ASP A 165 -13.79 -23.83 -28.65
CA ASP A 165 -15.02 -24.66 -28.70
C ASP A 165 -15.80 -24.55 -30.05
N LYS A 166 -15.47 -23.55 -30.87
CA LYS A 166 -16.11 -23.30 -32.18
C LYS A 166 -15.28 -23.74 -33.39
N ALA A 167 -14.04 -24.18 -33.16
CA ALA A 167 -13.10 -24.56 -34.21
C ALA A 167 -13.11 -26.08 -34.39
#